data_1ba2cca8b9c05747a8fe15d5c766fdb6
#
_entry.id   1ba2cca8b9c05747a8fe15d5c766fdb6
#
_cell.length_a   1.000
_cell.length_b   1.000
_cell.length_c   1.000
_cell.angle_alpha   90.00
_cell.angle_beta   90.00
_cell.angle_gamma   90.00
#
_symmetry.space_group_name_H-M   'P 1'
#
loop_
_entity.id
_entity.type
_entity.pdbx_description
1 polymer ?
#
loop_
_entity_poly.entity_id
_entity_poly.type
_entity_poly.pdbx_seq_one_letter_code
_entity_poly.pdbx_strand_id
1 'polypeptide(L)'
;MSPDTPSQDSVALLDELDIEQAHIVGASMGGMIAQAVASNHPSRVLSLVSIMSTPGFGDHLPPPSTEANDQLTNMAKDKVDNKARLRQLGIYTESMPRQIMAVIKSGDRTEAVKTISAPTLVIHGVDDPLIPLPHGEYTAALIKESKFVALEGMAHNMPAEILPEILSHMVQHFETTDRTAPSNPESIESLP
;
A
#
# COMPACT_ATOMS: atom_id res chain seq x y z
N MET A 1 11.97 -11.56 -9.68
CA MET A 1 11.39 -11.44 -8.33
C MET A 1 9.89 -11.59 -8.49
N SER A 2 9.27 -12.53 -7.83
CA SER A 2 7.81 -12.61 -7.75
C SER A 2 7.31 -11.50 -6.82
N PRO A 3 6.05 -11.02 -6.95
CA PRO A 3 5.46 -10.07 -6.00
C PRO A 3 5.35 -10.64 -4.59
N ASP A 4 5.48 -11.94 -4.43
CA ASP A 4 5.47 -12.62 -3.13
C ASP A 4 6.72 -12.34 -2.30
N THR A 5 7.87 -12.03 -2.93
CA THR A 5 9.12 -11.75 -2.20
C THR A 5 9.02 -10.57 -1.24
N PRO A 6 8.53 -9.36 -1.64
CA PRO A 6 8.40 -8.23 -0.72
C PRO A 6 7.37 -8.47 0.40
N SER A 7 6.30 -9.24 0.16
CA SER A 7 5.35 -9.61 1.21
C SER A 7 5.97 -10.56 2.22
N GLN A 8 6.77 -11.53 1.76
CA GLN A 8 7.54 -12.43 2.62
C GLN A 8 8.61 -11.68 3.44
N ASP A 9 9.32 -10.72 2.84
CA ASP A 9 10.28 -9.88 3.54
C ASP A 9 9.60 -9.08 4.67
N SER A 10 8.39 -8.57 4.42
CA SER A 10 7.61 -7.85 5.44
C SER A 10 7.21 -8.76 6.61
N VAL A 11 6.81 -10.00 6.33
CA VAL A 11 6.46 -10.97 7.37
C VAL A 11 7.70 -11.44 8.14
N ALA A 12 8.82 -11.67 7.44
CA ALA A 12 10.09 -12.01 8.09
C ALA A 12 10.56 -10.92 9.06
N LEU A 13 10.31 -9.64 8.73
CA LEU A 13 10.59 -8.53 9.65
C LEU A 13 9.70 -8.59 10.90
N LEU A 14 8.42 -8.92 10.78
CA LEU A 14 7.54 -9.12 11.94
C LEU A 14 8.03 -10.28 12.81
N ASP A 15 8.48 -11.37 12.19
CA ASP A 15 9.03 -12.54 12.90
C ASP A 15 10.32 -12.18 13.68
N GLU A 16 11.22 -11.42 13.06
CA GLU A 16 12.47 -10.98 13.71
C GLU A 16 12.22 -10.01 14.88
N LEU A 17 11.09 -9.30 14.85
CA LEU A 17 10.68 -8.36 15.90
C LEU A 17 9.74 -8.98 16.94
N ASP A 18 9.47 -10.29 16.89
CA ASP A 18 8.49 -10.98 17.72
C ASP A 18 7.09 -10.35 17.71
N ILE A 19 6.70 -9.75 16.56
CA ILE A 19 5.37 -9.16 16.36
C ILE A 19 4.45 -10.18 15.71
N GLU A 20 3.45 -10.64 16.44
CA GLU A 20 2.50 -11.64 15.95
C GLU A 20 1.59 -11.07 14.85
N GLN A 21 1.02 -9.90 15.07
CA GLN A 21 0.11 -9.22 14.13
C GLN A 21 0.37 -7.72 14.11
N ALA A 22 0.11 -7.08 12.97
CA ALA A 22 0.26 -5.63 12.83
C ALA A 22 -0.83 -5.03 11.93
N HIS A 23 -1.09 -3.73 12.10
CA HIS A 23 -1.76 -2.94 11.07
C HIS A 23 -0.79 -2.72 9.91
N ILE A 24 -1.18 -3.11 8.72
CA ILE A 24 -0.34 -3.00 7.52
C ILE A 24 -0.78 -1.79 6.70
N VAL A 25 0.14 -0.85 6.52
CA VAL A 25 -0.11 0.37 5.74
C VAL A 25 0.83 0.43 4.57
N GLY A 26 0.30 0.73 3.39
CA GLY A 26 1.12 0.90 2.21
C GLY A 26 0.58 1.94 1.25
N ALA A 27 1.48 2.72 0.64
CA ALA A 27 1.16 3.71 -0.37
C ALA A 27 1.75 3.32 -1.72
N SER A 28 1.01 3.52 -2.81
CA SER A 28 1.44 3.22 -4.19
C SER A 28 1.88 1.75 -4.31
N MET A 29 3.12 1.49 -4.72
CA MET A 29 3.70 0.14 -4.74
C MET A 29 3.68 -0.52 -3.33
N GLY A 30 3.89 0.26 -2.26
CA GLY A 30 3.75 -0.23 -0.89
C GLY A 30 2.34 -0.71 -0.58
N GLY A 31 1.31 -0.10 -1.16
CA GLY A 31 -0.08 -0.56 -1.08
C GLY A 31 -0.29 -1.90 -1.79
N MET A 32 0.37 -2.12 -2.94
CA MET A 32 0.35 -3.41 -3.62
C MET A 32 1.00 -4.52 -2.78
N ILE A 33 2.10 -4.20 -2.08
CA ILE A 33 2.78 -5.11 -1.15
C ILE A 33 1.88 -5.38 0.06
N ALA A 34 1.27 -4.34 0.64
CA ALA A 34 0.35 -4.47 1.77
C ALA A 34 -0.86 -5.37 1.45
N GLN A 35 -1.44 -5.21 0.24
CA GLN A 35 -2.48 -6.10 -0.27
C GLN A 35 -1.97 -7.56 -0.38
N ALA A 36 -0.73 -7.76 -0.86
CA ALA A 36 -0.13 -9.08 -0.96
C ALA A 36 0.14 -9.70 0.42
N VAL A 37 0.56 -8.91 1.42
CA VAL A 37 0.67 -9.37 2.81
C VAL A 37 -0.69 -9.80 3.33
N ALA A 38 -1.73 -8.98 3.14
CA ALA A 38 -3.07 -9.26 3.66
C ALA A 38 -3.73 -10.48 2.99
N SER A 39 -3.47 -10.72 1.70
CA SER A 39 -4.01 -11.88 0.98
C SER A 39 -3.24 -13.18 1.29
N ASN A 40 -1.91 -13.12 1.38
CA ASN A 40 -1.07 -14.32 1.53
C ASN A 40 -0.83 -14.70 3.01
N HIS A 41 -0.91 -13.73 3.92
CA HIS A 41 -0.61 -13.90 5.35
C HIS A 41 -1.71 -13.29 6.24
N PRO A 42 -3.00 -13.66 6.08
CA PRO A 42 -4.12 -13.01 6.75
C PRO A 42 -4.02 -13.08 8.29
N SER A 43 -3.40 -14.11 8.85
CA SER A 43 -3.20 -14.25 10.30
C SER A 43 -2.19 -13.24 10.88
N ARG A 44 -1.43 -12.53 10.04
CA ARG A 44 -0.42 -11.53 10.45
C ARG A 44 -0.95 -10.09 10.39
N VAL A 45 -2.21 -9.89 9.95
CA VAL A 45 -2.77 -8.57 9.63
C VAL A 45 -3.96 -8.26 10.53
N LEU A 46 -3.80 -7.25 11.39
CA LEU A 46 -4.90 -6.67 12.18
C LEU A 46 -5.84 -5.86 11.29
N SER A 47 -5.31 -5.01 10.45
CA SER A 47 -6.04 -4.29 9.41
C SER A 47 -5.13 -3.86 8.27
N LEU A 48 -5.73 -3.53 7.13
CA LEU A 48 -5.05 -3.02 5.95
C LEU A 48 -5.43 -1.57 5.68
N VAL A 49 -4.45 -0.72 5.40
CA VAL A 49 -4.64 0.60 4.78
C VAL A 49 -3.90 0.64 3.45
N SER A 50 -4.64 0.81 2.36
CA SER A 50 -4.12 0.89 0.99
C SER A 50 -4.32 2.29 0.45
N ILE A 51 -3.22 3.03 0.22
CA ILE A 51 -3.25 4.44 -0.19
C ILE A 51 -2.75 4.56 -1.63
N MET A 52 -3.50 5.26 -2.52
CA MET A 52 -3.16 5.53 -3.92
C MET A 52 -2.54 4.31 -4.63
N SER A 53 -3.22 3.16 -4.54
CA SER A 53 -2.72 1.88 -5.02
C SER A 53 -3.71 1.16 -5.93
N THR A 54 -3.34 -0.02 -6.43
CA THR A 54 -4.14 -0.80 -7.38
C THR A 54 -4.02 -2.29 -7.09
N PRO A 55 -5.04 -3.11 -7.42
CA PRO A 55 -4.91 -4.56 -7.41
C PRO A 55 -4.13 -5.10 -8.63
N GLY A 56 -3.85 -4.24 -9.60
CA GLY A 56 -3.15 -4.57 -10.83
C GLY A 56 -3.56 -3.63 -11.97
N PHE A 57 -2.91 -3.81 -13.11
CA PHE A 57 -3.21 -3.07 -14.33
C PHE A 57 -3.86 -4.05 -15.32
N GLY A 58 -5.19 -4.02 -15.37
CA GLY A 58 -6.00 -4.79 -16.32
C GLY A 58 -6.70 -3.87 -17.31
N ASP A 59 -7.14 -4.41 -18.45
CA ASP A 59 -7.82 -3.66 -19.52
C ASP A 59 -9.14 -2.98 -19.05
N HIS A 60 -9.65 -3.37 -17.90
CA HIS A 60 -10.88 -2.82 -17.31
C HIS A 60 -10.61 -1.58 -16.43
N LEU A 61 -9.35 -1.20 -16.23
CA LEU A 61 -8.96 -0.02 -15.45
C LEU A 61 -8.26 1.01 -16.35
N PRO A 62 -8.45 2.32 -16.10
CA PRO A 62 -7.84 3.33 -16.93
C PRO A 62 -6.31 3.30 -16.78
N PRO A 63 -5.56 3.47 -17.89
CA PRO A 63 -4.10 3.59 -17.81
C PRO A 63 -3.70 4.91 -17.14
N PRO A 64 -2.43 5.01 -16.69
CA PRO A 64 -1.85 6.29 -16.29
C PRO A 64 -1.98 7.35 -17.38
N SER A 65 -2.06 8.63 -16.99
CA SER A 65 -2.04 9.71 -17.98
C SER A 65 -0.69 9.77 -18.74
N THR A 66 -0.71 10.32 -19.95
CA THR A 66 0.52 10.49 -20.74
C THR A 66 1.56 11.32 -19.97
N GLU A 67 1.10 12.40 -19.32
CA GLU A 67 1.93 13.30 -18.53
C GLU A 67 2.57 12.58 -17.34
N ALA A 68 1.82 11.69 -16.66
CA ALA A 68 2.34 10.90 -15.55
C ALA A 68 3.41 9.91 -16.02
N ASN A 69 3.22 9.26 -17.16
CA ASN A 69 4.21 8.38 -17.76
C ASN A 69 5.50 9.14 -18.16
N ASP A 70 5.35 10.33 -18.72
CA ASP A 70 6.49 11.21 -19.09
C ASP A 70 7.24 11.68 -17.83
N GLN A 71 6.53 12.06 -16.78
CA GLN A 71 7.12 12.42 -15.49
C GLN A 71 7.92 11.27 -14.88
N LEU A 72 7.39 10.05 -14.87
CA LEU A 72 8.11 8.85 -14.39
C LEU A 72 9.39 8.63 -15.22
N THR A 73 9.30 8.76 -16.53
CA THR A 73 10.44 8.60 -17.43
C THR A 73 11.51 9.66 -17.18
N ASN A 74 11.12 10.92 -16.99
CA ASN A 74 12.02 12.02 -16.69
C ASN A 74 12.65 11.90 -15.30
N MET A 75 11.86 11.51 -14.27
CA MET A 75 12.39 11.22 -12.95
C MET A 75 13.42 10.09 -12.97
N ALA A 76 13.25 9.09 -13.81
CA ALA A 76 14.23 8.02 -13.97
C ALA A 76 15.54 8.55 -14.60
N LYS A 77 15.47 9.46 -15.57
CA LYS A 77 16.65 10.14 -16.17
C LYS A 77 17.36 11.03 -15.17
N ASP A 78 16.64 11.91 -14.48
CA ASP A 78 17.21 12.83 -13.48
C ASP A 78 17.90 12.10 -12.33
N LYS A 79 17.41 10.92 -11.96
CA LYS A 79 18.03 10.08 -10.92
C LYS A 79 19.37 9.49 -11.36
N VAL A 80 19.57 9.26 -12.65
CA VAL A 80 20.87 8.83 -13.18
C VAL A 80 21.90 9.94 -13.01
N ASP A 81 21.52 11.19 -13.29
CA ASP A 81 22.39 12.36 -13.21
C ASP A 81 22.71 12.77 -11.75
N ASN A 82 21.81 12.51 -10.81
CA ASN A 82 21.96 12.82 -9.39
C ASN A 82 22.31 11.61 -8.51
N LYS A 83 22.84 10.54 -9.07
CA LYS A 83 23.10 9.27 -8.42
C LYS A 83 23.91 9.37 -7.12
N ALA A 84 24.94 10.20 -7.07
CA ALA A 84 25.79 10.38 -5.89
C ALA A 84 25.02 11.00 -4.72
N ARG A 85 24.21 12.04 -4.99
CA ARG A 85 23.39 12.72 -3.97
C ARG A 85 22.30 11.79 -3.43
N LEU A 86 21.65 11.02 -4.29
CA LEU A 86 20.58 10.11 -3.89
C LEU A 86 21.11 8.97 -3.04
N ARG A 87 22.31 8.44 -3.32
CA ARG A 87 22.99 7.45 -2.47
C ARG A 87 23.29 7.98 -1.08
N GLN A 88 23.71 9.25 -0.95
CA GLN A 88 23.93 9.88 0.36
C GLN A 88 22.63 9.97 1.19
N LEU A 89 21.48 10.02 0.54
CA LEU A 89 20.15 10.01 1.15
C LEU A 89 19.59 8.59 1.36
N GLY A 90 20.41 7.54 1.14
CA GLY A 90 19.96 6.16 1.23
C GLY A 90 19.05 5.69 0.09
N ILE A 91 18.95 6.47 -0.99
CA ILE A 91 18.11 6.15 -2.14
C ILE A 91 18.95 5.45 -3.20
N TYR A 92 18.67 4.18 -3.42
CA TYR A 92 19.37 3.35 -4.41
C TYR A 92 18.63 3.35 -5.75
N THR A 93 19.09 4.18 -6.68
CA THR A 93 18.45 4.34 -7.99
C THR A 93 18.49 3.07 -8.84
N GLU A 94 19.44 2.18 -8.61
CA GLU A 94 19.57 0.90 -9.31
C GLU A 94 18.44 -0.10 -8.97
N SER A 95 17.79 0.07 -7.83
CA SER A 95 16.67 -0.79 -7.44
C SER A 95 15.36 -0.39 -8.14
N MET A 96 15.20 0.88 -8.52
CA MET A 96 13.96 1.40 -9.09
C MET A 96 13.50 0.68 -10.37
N PRO A 97 14.35 0.45 -11.40
CA PRO A 97 13.93 -0.31 -12.57
C PRO A 97 13.50 -1.74 -12.23
N ARG A 98 14.13 -2.36 -11.25
CA ARG A 98 13.76 -3.71 -10.76
C ARG A 98 12.40 -3.69 -10.07
N GLN A 99 12.11 -2.66 -9.30
CA GLN A 99 10.82 -2.48 -8.62
C GLN A 99 9.69 -2.24 -9.62
N ILE A 100 9.90 -1.36 -10.59
CA ILE A 100 8.94 -1.11 -11.68
C ILE A 100 8.67 -2.41 -12.46
N MET A 101 9.72 -3.16 -12.81
CA MET A 101 9.56 -4.43 -13.50
C MET A 101 8.85 -5.48 -12.63
N ALA A 102 9.02 -5.46 -11.31
CA ALA A 102 8.29 -6.34 -10.41
C ALA A 102 6.81 -6.00 -10.40
N VAL A 103 6.45 -4.71 -10.36
CA VAL A 103 5.05 -4.24 -10.46
C VAL A 103 4.43 -4.69 -11.78
N ILE A 104 5.11 -4.46 -12.92
CA ILE A 104 4.60 -4.88 -14.24
C ILE A 104 4.42 -6.40 -14.30
N LYS A 105 5.38 -7.18 -13.79
CA LYS A 105 5.32 -8.64 -13.78
C LYS A 105 4.30 -9.21 -12.80
N SER A 106 3.89 -8.45 -11.79
CA SER A 106 2.87 -8.90 -10.84
C SER A 106 1.50 -9.07 -11.51
N GLY A 107 1.27 -8.39 -12.62
CA GLY A 107 0.05 -8.50 -13.40
C GLY A 107 -1.20 -8.12 -12.62
N ASP A 108 -2.31 -8.72 -12.99
CA ASP A 108 -3.59 -8.58 -12.31
C ASP A 108 -3.65 -9.50 -11.08
N ARG A 109 -3.91 -8.91 -9.91
CA ARG A 109 -4.03 -9.60 -8.61
C ARG A 109 -5.45 -9.54 -8.05
N THR A 110 -6.44 -9.25 -8.91
CA THR A 110 -7.86 -9.13 -8.54
C THR A 110 -8.32 -10.30 -7.68
N GLU A 111 -8.02 -11.54 -8.10
CA GLU A 111 -8.48 -12.72 -7.38
C GLU A 111 -7.81 -12.86 -6.00
N ALA A 112 -6.54 -12.49 -5.86
CA ALA A 112 -5.86 -12.47 -4.58
C ALA A 112 -6.42 -11.39 -3.66
N VAL A 113 -6.69 -10.19 -4.18
CA VAL A 113 -7.27 -9.07 -3.40
C VAL A 113 -8.66 -9.42 -2.87
N LYS A 114 -9.48 -10.16 -3.60
CA LYS A 114 -10.79 -10.65 -3.15
C LYS A 114 -10.71 -11.56 -1.91
N THR A 115 -9.56 -12.21 -1.69
CA THR A 115 -9.40 -13.10 -0.51
C THR A 115 -9.06 -12.35 0.77
N ILE A 116 -8.80 -11.05 0.71
CA ILE A 116 -8.48 -10.24 1.88
C ILE A 116 -9.68 -10.21 2.82
N SER A 117 -9.47 -10.69 4.04
CA SER A 117 -10.48 -10.75 5.11
C SER A 117 -10.24 -9.72 6.21
N ALA A 118 -9.05 -9.12 6.26
CA ALA A 118 -8.73 -8.08 7.24
C ALA A 118 -9.59 -6.82 7.03
N PRO A 119 -10.04 -6.15 8.10
CA PRO A 119 -10.67 -4.84 7.99
C PRO A 119 -9.82 -3.91 7.13
N THR A 120 -10.41 -3.30 6.10
CA THR A 120 -9.63 -2.57 5.09
C THR A 120 -10.13 -1.15 4.90
N LEU A 121 -9.20 -0.21 4.87
CA LEU A 121 -9.39 1.18 4.46
C LEU A 121 -8.62 1.44 3.17
N VAL A 122 -9.31 1.90 2.13
CA VAL A 122 -8.70 2.35 0.88
C VAL A 122 -8.81 3.87 0.81
N ILE A 123 -7.69 4.56 0.68
CA ILE A 123 -7.61 6.02 0.49
C ILE A 123 -7.05 6.30 -0.89
N HIS A 124 -7.67 7.19 -1.64
CA HIS A 124 -7.21 7.53 -2.99
C HIS A 124 -7.40 9.01 -3.30
N GLY A 125 -6.43 9.58 -4.02
CA GLY A 125 -6.52 10.95 -4.51
C GLY A 125 -7.44 11.06 -5.72
N VAL A 126 -8.33 12.05 -5.71
CA VAL A 126 -9.26 12.30 -6.84
C VAL A 126 -8.49 12.68 -8.11
N ASP A 127 -7.38 13.42 -7.93
CA ASP A 127 -6.58 13.96 -9.02
C ASP A 127 -5.35 13.10 -9.36
N ASP A 128 -5.34 11.81 -8.97
CA ASP A 128 -4.18 10.93 -9.21
C ASP A 128 -4.03 10.60 -10.71
N PRO A 129 -2.98 11.12 -11.38
CA PRO A 129 -2.78 10.91 -12.80
C PRO A 129 -2.00 9.63 -13.11
N LEU A 130 -1.35 9.03 -12.09
CA LEU A 130 -0.50 7.85 -12.24
C LEU A 130 -1.27 6.55 -11.99
N ILE A 131 -2.04 6.51 -10.92
CA ILE A 131 -2.99 5.45 -10.63
C ILE A 131 -4.35 6.13 -10.49
N PRO A 132 -5.13 6.25 -11.58
CA PRO A 132 -6.40 6.99 -11.54
C PRO A 132 -7.39 6.47 -10.49
N LEU A 133 -8.25 7.36 -9.98
CA LEU A 133 -9.23 7.09 -8.92
C LEU A 133 -9.99 5.76 -9.07
N PRO A 134 -10.44 5.33 -10.27
CA PRO A 134 -11.11 4.04 -10.44
C PRO A 134 -10.34 2.82 -9.93
N HIS A 135 -9.01 2.89 -9.82
CA HIS A 135 -8.21 1.81 -9.23
C HIS A 135 -8.46 1.65 -7.74
N GLY A 136 -8.60 2.77 -7.01
CA GLY A 136 -8.96 2.76 -5.60
C GLY A 136 -10.38 2.28 -5.37
N GLU A 137 -11.33 2.79 -6.15
CA GLU A 137 -12.74 2.35 -6.13
C GLU A 137 -12.84 0.84 -6.38
N TYR A 138 -12.16 0.35 -7.41
CA TYR A 138 -12.13 -1.07 -7.74
C TYR A 138 -11.49 -1.91 -6.63
N THR A 139 -10.36 -1.45 -6.05
CA THR A 139 -9.73 -2.13 -4.90
C THR A 139 -10.73 -2.28 -3.75
N ALA A 140 -11.43 -1.20 -3.41
CA ALA A 140 -12.43 -1.24 -2.35
C ALA A 140 -13.60 -2.17 -2.69
N ALA A 141 -14.09 -2.15 -3.93
CA ALA A 141 -15.18 -3.02 -4.35
C ALA A 141 -14.84 -4.52 -4.30
N LEU A 142 -13.56 -4.88 -4.42
CA LEU A 142 -13.10 -6.27 -4.34
C LEU A 142 -13.07 -6.81 -2.91
N ILE A 143 -12.84 -5.94 -1.91
CA ILE A 143 -12.63 -6.35 -0.52
C ILE A 143 -13.92 -6.17 0.27
N LYS A 144 -14.42 -7.27 0.83
CA LYS A 144 -15.67 -7.26 1.58
C LYS A 144 -15.58 -6.29 2.78
N GLU A 145 -16.63 -5.46 2.95
CA GLU A 145 -16.75 -4.50 4.06
C GLU A 145 -15.61 -3.47 4.15
N SER A 146 -14.86 -3.27 3.07
CA SER A 146 -13.85 -2.21 3.03
C SER A 146 -14.48 -0.81 3.11
N LYS A 147 -13.73 0.14 3.67
CA LYS A 147 -14.06 1.57 3.62
C LYS A 147 -13.27 2.22 2.49
N PHE A 148 -13.92 3.10 1.74
CA PHE A 148 -13.29 3.89 0.68
C PHE A 148 -13.36 5.38 0.99
N VAL A 149 -12.23 6.08 0.83
CA VAL A 149 -12.11 7.52 1.00
C VAL A 149 -11.41 8.10 -0.22
N ALA A 150 -12.11 8.96 -0.95
CA ALA A 150 -11.55 9.77 -2.03
C ALA A 150 -11.22 11.16 -1.48
N LEU A 151 -9.99 11.65 -1.70
CA LEU A 151 -9.51 12.92 -1.17
C LEU A 151 -9.27 13.92 -2.30
N GLU A 152 -10.00 15.02 -2.26
CA GLU A 152 -9.80 16.18 -3.12
C GLU A 152 -8.43 16.83 -2.85
N GLY A 153 -7.76 17.33 -3.89
CA GLY A 153 -6.44 17.96 -3.77
C GLY A 153 -5.30 16.97 -3.52
N MET A 154 -5.58 15.68 -3.51
CA MET A 154 -4.60 14.61 -3.48
C MET A 154 -4.45 14.01 -4.89
N ALA A 155 -3.23 14.08 -5.42
CA ALA A 155 -2.82 13.36 -6.63
C ALA A 155 -2.05 12.08 -6.24
N HIS A 156 -0.99 11.72 -7.00
CA HIS A 156 -0.10 10.60 -6.61
C HIS A 156 0.97 11.07 -5.61
N ASN A 157 0.55 11.79 -4.57
CA ASN A 157 1.38 12.33 -3.49
C ASN A 157 0.54 12.51 -2.24
N MET A 158 1.16 12.83 -1.13
CA MET A 158 0.50 13.16 0.14
C MET A 158 0.94 14.57 0.57
N PRO A 159 0.28 15.63 0.06
CA PRO A 159 0.64 17.00 0.43
C PRO A 159 0.42 17.26 1.92
N ALA A 160 1.21 18.17 2.49
CA ALA A 160 1.19 18.44 3.93
C ALA A 160 -0.20 18.86 4.43
N GLU A 161 -0.96 19.54 3.58
CA GLU A 161 -2.31 20.03 3.87
C GLU A 161 -3.33 18.88 4.01
N ILE A 162 -3.12 17.76 3.31
CA ILE A 162 -4.01 16.58 3.31
C ILE A 162 -3.58 15.55 4.36
N LEU A 163 -2.32 15.57 4.81
CA LEU A 163 -1.81 14.60 5.79
C LEU A 163 -2.67 14.48 7.06
N PRO A 164 -3.16 15.58 7.69
CA PRO A 164 -4.00 15.46 8.87
C PRO A 164 -5.29 14.65 8.61
N GLU A 165 -5.89 14.79 7.44
CA GLU A 165 -7.11 14.08 7.05
C GLU A 165 -6.81 12.59 6.82
N ILE A 166 -5.73 12.26 6.10
CA ILE A 166 -5.27 10.88 5.92
C ILE A 166 -5.05 10.22 7.28
N LEU A 167 -4.30 10.87 8.18
CA LEU A 167 -4.00 10.36 9.52
C LEU A 167 -5.26 10.17 10.36
N SER A 168 -6.22 11.10 10.27
CA SER A 168 -7.50 10.99 10.98
C SER A 168 -8.27 9.73 10.57
N HIS A 169 -8.38 9.46 9.25
CA HIS A 169 -9.02 8.25 8.74
C HIS A 169 -8.29 6.97 9.19
N MET A 170 -6.96 6.98 9.16
CA MET A 170 -6.15 5.84 9.60
C MET A 170 -6.34 5.54 11.09
N VAL A 171 -6.24 6.57 11.95
CA VAL A 171 -6.41 6.41 13.41
C VAL A 171 -7.80 5.88 13.73
N GLN A 172 -8.85 6.46 13.14
CA GLN A 172 -10.22 5.96 13.32
C GLN A 172 -10.36 4.50 12.87
N HIS A 173 -9.70 4.11 11.78
CA HIS A 173 -9.73 2.75 11.27
C HIS A 173 -9.05 1.78 12.26
N PHE A 174 -7.88 2.10 12.78
CA PHE A 174 -7.16 1.29 13.75
C PHE A 174 -7.94 1.14 15.05
N GLU A 175 -8.42 2.25 15.64
CA GLU A 175 -9.21 2.21 16.86
C GLU A 175 -10.49 1.36 16.73
N THR A 176 -11.12 1.41 15.55
CA THR A 176 -12.32 0.59 15.29
C THR A 176 -11.95 -0.90 15.24
N THR A 177 -10.83 -1.21 14.62
CA THR A 177 -10.34 -2.59 14.49
C THR A 177 -9.95 -3.16 15.85
N ASP A 178 -9.18 -2.40 16.65
CA ASP A 178 -8.72 -2.83 17.96
C ASP A 178 -9.87 -3.11 18.95
N ARG A 179 -10.95 -2.32 18.87
CA ARG A 179 -12.15 -2.55 19.69
C ARG A 179 -12.94 -3.79 19.30
N THR A 180 -12.83 -4.23 18.04
CA THR A 180 -13.54 -5.41 17.53
C THR A 180 -12.69 -6.67 17.56
N ALA A 181 -11.37 -6.54 17.79
CA ALA A 181 -10.49 -7.68 17.97
C ALA A 181 -10.91 -8.47 19.24
N PRO A 182 -10.95 -9.81 19.20
CA PRO A 182 -11.20 -10.60 20.39
C PRO A 182 -10.10 -10.27 21.42
N SER A 183 -10.52 -9.82 22.63
CA SER A 183 -9.59 -9.56 23.73
C SER A 183 -8.83 -10.84 24.03
N ASN A 184 -7.53 -10.85 23.85
CA ASN A 184 -6.68 -11.95 24.29
C ASN A 184 -6.56 -11.85 25.84
N PRO A 185 -7.15 -12.79 26.62
CA PRO A 185 -7.17 -12.66 28.08
C PRO A 185 -5.82 -12.91 28.77
N GLU A 186 -4.77 -13.28 28.02
CA GLU A 186 -3.48 -13.67 28.60
C GLU A 186 -2.45 -12.52 28.77
N SER A 187 -2.76 -11.28 28.37
CA SER A 187 -1.80 -10.17 28.43
C SER A 187 -1.83 -9.33 29.73
N ILE A 188 -2.57 -9.70 30.78
CA ILE A 188 -2.69 -8.90 32.01
C ILE A 188 -1.94 -9.52 33.22
N GLU A 189 -1.33 -10.70 33.10
CA GLU A 189 -0.56 -11.29 34.19
C GLU A 189 0.92 -11.40 33.88
N SER A 190 1.66 -10.30 33.82
CA SER A 190 3.10 -10.26 34.18
C SER A 190 3.69 -8.86 33.97
N LEU A 191 3.37 -7.93 34.83
CA LEU A 191 4.28 -6.82 35.14
C LEU A 191 4.63 -6.95 36.63
N PRO A 192 5.92 -7.12 36.95
CA PRO A 192 6.39 -7.16 38.32
C PRO A 192 6.32 -5.82 39.03
#